data_2dc194166237831e6e3ca87929a535bd
#
_entry.id   2dc194166237831e6e3ca87929a535bd
#
_cell.length_a   1.000
_cell.length_b   1.000
_cell.length_c   1.000
_cell.angle_alpha   90.00
_cell.angle_beta   90.00
_cell.angle_gamma   90.00
#
_symmetry.space_group_name_H-M   'P 1'
#
loop_
_entity.id
_entity.type
_entity.pdbx_description
1 polymer ?
#
loop_
_entity_poly.entity_id
_entity_poly.type
_entity_poly.pdbx_seq_one_letter_code
_entity_poly.pdbx_strand_id
1 'polypeptide(L)'
;RYQVRPEQVFVGVGSDDVLAMSFLTFFNSGKPVLFPDITYSFYKVWAELYRVPYTCPSLDGTMHIRAEDYCGENGGIILANPNAPTGLYESLDVIEKILKENPGVVVIVDEAYIDFAGKPSAVSLVDRYENLLVTQTFSKSRSMAGVRIGFAIGNERLIRWLLDVKYSFNSYTLSALAILCGTKAVEDETYFQXXXXPWF
;
A
#
# COMPACT_ATOMS: atom_id res chain seq x y z
N ARG A 1 -1.93 14.25 10.08
CA ARG A 1 -2.64 13.02 10.39
C ARG A 1 -1.67 11.95 10.92
N TYR A 2 -0.67 11.55 10.15
CA TYR A 2 0.21 10.45 10.53
C TYR A 2 1.50 10.88 11.22
N GLN A 3 1.82 12.17 11.20
CA GLN A 3 3.00 12.76 11.85
C GLN A 3 4.32 12.11 11.37
N VAL A 4 4.35 11.74 10.08
CA VAL A 4 5.56 11.19 9.46
C VAL A 4 6.41 12.31 8.84
N ARG A 5 7.71 12.04 8.67
CA ARG A 5 8.63 12.99 8.05
C ARG A 5 8.49 12.93 6.52
N PRO A 6 8.79 14.02 5.81
CA PRO A 6 8.72 14.01 4.33
C PRO A 6 9.56 12.89 3.70
N GLU A 7 10.71 12.54 4.30
CA GLU A 7 11.61 11.49 3.80
C GLU A 7 10.99 10.09 3.89
N GLN A 8 9.90 9.96 4.63
CA GLN A 8 9.15 8.70 4.77
C GLN A 8 7.98 8.61 3.79
N VAL A 9 7.82 9.61 2.89
CA VAL A 9 6.65 9.67 2.01
C VAL A 9 7.08 9.70 0.54
N PHE A 10 6.49 8.81 -0.25
CA PHE A 10 6.62 8.77 -1.71
C PHE A 10 5.26 9.13 -2.32
N VAL A 11 5.24 9.96 -3.36
CA VAL A 11 3.98 10.36 -4.03
C VAL A 11 4.05 9.98 -5.52
N GLY A 12 2.98 9.35 -6.01
CA GLY A 12 2.85 8.92 -7.40
C GLY A 12 1.49 9.26 -8.01
N VAL A 13 1.27 8.81 -9.26
CA VAL A 13 0.10 9.16 -10.07
C VAL A 13 -1.04 8.17 -9.78
N GLY A 14 -1.53 8.17 -8.54
CA GLY A 14 -2.49 7.20 -8.03
C GLY A 14 -1.77 6.02 -7.36
N SER A 15 -2.50 5.26 -6.53
CA SER A 15 -1.90 4.11 -5.85
C SER A 15 -1.46 3.02 -6.83
N ASP A 16 -2.11 2.90 -7.98
CA ASP A 16 -1.70 1.93 -9.00
C ASP A 16 -0.27 2.19 -9.48
N ASP A 17 0.09 3.46 -9.71
CA ASP A 17 1.44 3.86 -10.09
C ASP A 17 2.43 3.51 -8.96
N VAL A 18 2.06 3.86 -7.73
CA VAL A 18 2.88 3.58 -6.54
C VAL A 18 3.12 2.06 -6.40
N LEU A 19 2.06 1.27 -6.54
CA LEU A 19 2.14 -0.19 -6.40
C LEU A 19 2.93 -0.82 -7.54
N ALA A 20 2.65 -0.43 -8.80
CA ALA A 20 3.41 -0.96 -9.94
C ALA A 20 4.90 -0.67 -9.79
N MET A 21 5.22 0.56 -9.36
CA MET A 21 6.61 0.96 -9.11
C MET A 21 7.22 0.16 -7.95
N SER A 22 6.41 -0.13 -6.91
CA SER A 22 6.87 -0.94 -5.78
C SER A 22 7.19 -2.38 -6.20
N PHE A 23 6.37 -2.97 -7.09
CA PHE A 23 6.66 -4.29 -7.66
C PHE A 23 8.02 -4.29 -8.35
N LEU A 24 8.26 -3.29 -9.20
CA LEU A 24 9.51 -3.17 -9.93
C LEU A 24 10.70 -2.96 -8.99
N THR A 25 10.51 -2.18 -7.92
CA THR A 25 11.60 -1.82 -7.00
C THR A 25 11.96 -2.98 -6.07
N PHE A 26 10.98 -3.66 -5.51
CA PHE A 26 11.21 -4.55 -4.36
C PHE A 26 11.10 -6.04 -4.69
N PHE A 27 10.36 -6.42 -5.73
CA PHE A 27 10.01 -7.82 -5.97
C PHE A 27 10.81 -8.40 -7.14
N ASN A 28 12.13 -8.25 -7.08
CA ASN A 28 13.03 -8.66 -8.17
C ASN A 28 14.03 -9.76 -7.77
N SER A 29 13.76 -10.47 -6.68
CA SER A 29 14.67 -11.49 -6.16
C SER A 29 14.59 -12.83 -6.91
N GLY A 30 13.57 -13.01 -7.76
CA GLY A 30 13.29 -14.28 -8.41
C GLY A 30 12.50 -15.26 -7.52
N LYS A 31 12.24 -14.91 -6.26
CA LYS A 31 11.39 -15.70 -5.36
C LYS A 31 9.94 -15.24 -5.47
N PRO A 32 8.98 -16.14 -5.18
CA PRO A 32 7.57 -15.76 -5.34
C PRO A 32 7.12 -14.68 -4.35
N VAL A 33 6.38 -13.71 -4.85
CA VAL A 33 5.67 -12.73 -4.03
C VAL A 33 4.35 -13.34 -3.57
N LEU A 34 3.96 -13.08 -2.33
CA LEU A 34 2.74 -13.66 -1.74
C LEU A 34 1.65 -12.59 -1.64
N PHE A 35 0.45 -12.95 -2.08
CA PHE A 35 -0.77 -12.14 -1.86
C PHE A 35 -1.98 -13.07 -1.88
N PRO A 36 -3.09 -12.71 -1.20
CA PRO A 36 -4.24 -13.62 -1.11
C PRO A 36 -4.82 -13.99 -2.48
N ASP A 37 -5.43 -15.17 -2.57
CA ASP A 37 -6.08 -15.62 -3.80
C ASP A 37 -7.28 -14.76 -4.19
N ILE A 38 -7.96 -14.17 -3.19
CA ILE A 38 -9.08 -13.24 -3.41
C ILE A 38 -8.66 -11.88 -2.86
N THR A 39 -8.16 -11.02 -3.75
CA THR A 39 -7.69 -9.69 -3.40
C THR A 39 -7.72 -8.78 -4.63
N TYR A 40 -7.12 -7.60 -4.56
CA TYR A 40 -7.09 -6.64 -5.66
C TYR A 40 -6.41 -7.29 -6.88
N SER A 41 -7.15 -7.38 -7.96
CA SER A 41 -6.77 -8.16 -9.14
C SER A 41 -5.49 -7.66 -9.84
N PHE A 42 -5.13 -6.39 -9.66
CA PHE A 42 -3.95 -5.83 -10.34
C PHE A 42 -2.62 -6.31 -9.74
N TYR A 43 -2.60 -6.89 -8.54
CA TYR A 43 -1.35 -7.48 -8.03
C TYR A 43 -0.84 -8.55 -8.99
N LYS A 44 -1.74 -9.40 -9.46
CA LYS A 44 -1.42 -10.44 -10.44
C LYS A 44 -0.96 -9.83 -11.77
N VAL A 45 -1.65 -8.77 -12.22
CA VAL A 45 -1.31 -8.09 -13.48
C VAL A 45 0.13 -7.57 -13.43
N TRP A 46 0.51 -6.91 -12.32
CA TRP A 46 1.89 -6.39 -12.20
C TRP A 46 2.90 -7.52 -12.05
N ALA A 47 2.57 -8.57 -11.31
CA ALA A 47 3.47 -9.72 -11.19
C ALA A 47 3.76 -10.32 -12.58
N GLU A 48 2.72 -10.50 -13.39
CA GLU A 48 2.87 -11.02 -14.76
C GLU A 48 3.65 -10.05 -15.67
N LEU A 49 3.31 -8.76 -15.61
CA LEU A 49 3.97 -7.72 -16.43
C LEU A 49 5.48 -7.68 -16.17
N TYR A 50 5.86 -7.75 -14.90
CA TYR A 50 7.29 -7.66 -14.51
C TYR A 50 7.95 -9.03 -14.41
N ARG A 51 7.22 -10.11 -14.75
CA ARG A 51 7.74 -11.49 -14.70
C ARG A 51 8.21 -11.88 -13.30
N VAL A 52 7.48 -11.40 -12.29
CA VAL A 52 7.73 -11.74 -10.89
C VAL A 52 6.94 -13.02 -10.57
N PRO A 53 7.58 -14.09 -10.13
CA PRO A 53 6.80 -15.26 -9.70
C PRO A 53 5.96 -14.92 -8.49
N TYR A 54 4.81 -15.57 -8.36
CA TYR A 54 3.92 -15.29 -7.24
C TYR A 54 3.20 -16.57 -6.79
N THR A 55 2.75 -16.54 -5.55
CA THR A 55 1.91 -17.60 -4.94
C THR A 55 0.76 -16.91 -4.22
N CYS A 56 -0.42 -17.50 -4.31
CA CYS A 56 -1.63 -16.92 -3.74
C CYS A 56 -2.17 -17.82 -2.64
N PRO A 57 -1.76 -17.61 -1.35
CA PRO A 57 -2.38 -18.34 -0.25
C PRO A 57 -3.87 -18.09 -0.21
N SER A 58 -4.65 -19.15 0.05
CA SER A 58 -6.10 -19.02 0.10
C SER A 58 -6.56 -18.38 1.40
N LEU A 59 -7.57 -17.54 1.29
CA LEU A 59 -8.26 -17.03 2.46
C LEU A 59 -8.92 -18.20 3.21
N ASP A 60 -9.12 -18.02 4.51
CA ASP A 60 -9.78 -19.06 5.32
C ASP A 60 -11.30 -19.07 5.07
N GLY A 61 -12.02 -19.96 5.78
CA GLY A 61 -13.47 -20.11 5.62
C GLY A 61 -14.28 -18.87 6.02
N THR A 62 -13.65 -17.88 6.66
CA THR A 62 -14.28 -16.60 7.02
C THR A 62 -13.73 -15.46 6.19
N MET A 63 -12.95 -15.78 5.14
CA MET A 63 -12.37 -14.84 4.17
C MET A 63 -11.24 -13.97 4.76
N HIS A 64 -10.62 -14.41 5.86
CA HIS A 64 -9.46 -13.76 6.45
C HIS A 64 -8.17 -14.45 6.02
N ILE A 65 -7.04 -13.73 6.07
CA ILE A 65 -5.73 -14.35 5.85
C ILE A 65 -5.30 -15.11 7.11
N ARG A 66 -4.48 -16.12 6.90
CA ARG A 66 -3.80 -16.82 8.00
C ARG A 66 -2.34 -16.39 7.95
N ALA A 67 -1.87 -15.72 8.99
CA ALA A 67 -0.49 -15.18 9.00
C ALA A 67 0.55 -16.26 8.72
N GLU A 68 0.27 -17.50 9.14
CA GLU A 68 1.19 -18.65 8.96
C GLU A 68 1.45 -18.95 7.48
N ASP A 69 0.52 -18.67 6.61
CA ASP A 69 0.66 -18.92 5.17
C ASP A 69 1.61 -17.92 4.50
N TYR A 70 2.00 -16.88 5.24
CA TYR A 70 2.92 -15.83 4.77
C TYR A 70 4.30 -15.96 5.41
N CYS A 71 4.56 -17.07 6.12
CA CYS A 71 5.86 -17.37 6.70
C CYS A 71 6.65 -18.26 5.73
N GLY A 72 7.96 -18.17 5.77
CA GLY A 72 8.82 -18.98 4.93
C GLY A 72 9.43 -18.17 3.80
N GLU A 73 10.18 -18.86 2.94
CA GLU A 73 10.97 -18.20 1.91
C GLU A 73 10.06 -17.59 0.83
N ASN A 74 10.20 -16.28 0.63
CA ASN A 74 9.40 -15.56 -0.38
C ASN A 74 10.19 -14.35 -0.90
N GLY A 75 9.66 -13.69 -1.91
CA GLY A 75 10.27 -12.51 -2.54
C GLY A 75 9.65 -11.20 -2.09
N GLY A 76 8.66 -11.25 -1.20
CA GLY A 76 7.91 -10.11 -0.71
C GLY A 76 6.45 -10.45 -0.54
N ILE A 77 5.72 -9.56 0.13
CA ILE A 77 4.30 -9.81 0.45
C ILE A 77 3.52 -8.52 0.13
N ILE A 78 2.32 -8.67 -0.41
CA ILE A 78 1.40 -7.53 -0.55
C ILE A 78 0.00 -7.92 -0.08
N LEU A 79 -0.56 -7.10 0.81
CA LEU A 79 -1.86 -7.34 1.45
C LEU A 79 -2.71 -6.07 1.35
N ALA A 80 -3.90 -6.17 0.77
CA ALA A 80 -4.87 -5.08 0.83
C ALA A 80 -5.53 -5.09 2.21
N ASN A 81 -5.58 -3.94 2.90
CA ASN A 81 -6.14 -3.88 4.25
C ASN A 81 -6.86 -2.55 4.50
N PRO A 82 -8.19 -2.48 4.48
CA PRO A 82 -9.13 -3.61 4.24
C PRO A 82 -8.98 -4.25 2.88
N ASN A 83 -9.17 -5.56 2.82
CA ASN A 83 -9.03 -6.29 1.58
C ASN A 83 -10.17 -5.93 0.61
N ALA A 84 -9.86 -5.78 -0.63
CA ALA A 84 -10.82 -5.64 -1.72
C ALA A 84 -10.76 -6.91 -2.57
N PRO A 85 -11.87 -7.68 -2.76
CA PRO A 85 -13.25 -7.20 -2.64
C PRO A 85 -13.99 -7.59 -1.34
N THR A 86 -13.33 -8.27 -0.39
CA THR A 86 -14.03 -8.81 0.78
C THR A 86 -14.49 -7.73 1.77
N GLY A 87 -13.80 -6.60 1.80
CA GLY A 87 -14.08 -5.52 2.76
C GLY A 87 -13.53 -5.80 4.16
N LEU A 88 -12.87 -6.93 4.36
CA LEU A 88 -12.41 -7.34 5.69
C LEU A 88 -11.08 -6.69 6.05
N TYR A 89 -10.96 -6.33 7.32
CA TYR A 89 -9.78 -5.68 7.87
C TYR A 89 -9.02 -6.68 8.75
N GLU A 90 -7.75 -6.81 8.51
CA GLU A 90 -6.85 -7.60 9.36
C GLU A 90 -6.26 -6.70 10.44
N SER A 91 -6.23 -7.22 11.66
CA SER A 91 -5.71 -6.44 12.78
C SER A 91 -4.22 -6.15 12.62
N LEU A 92 -3.76 -5.09 13.26
CA LEU A 92 -2.33 -4.78 13.25
C LEU A 92 -1.47 -5.90 13.84
N ASP A 93 -2.03 -6.72 14.74
CA ASP A 93 -1.30 -7.87 15.31
C ASP A 93 -0.99 -8.91 14.22
N VAL A 94 -1.93 -9.14 13.29
CA VAL A 94 -1.72 -10.06 12.16
C VAL A 94 -0.64 -9.49 11.23
N ILE A 95 -0.75 -8.20 10.90
CA ILE A 95 0.27 -7.54 10.05
C ILE A 95 1.64 -7.58 10.73
N GLU A 96 1.69 -7.29 12.03
CA GLU A 96 2.95 -7.28 12.78
C GLU A 96 3.59 -8.67 12.84
N LYS A 97 2.78 -9.73 12.99
CA LYS A 97 3.29 -11.10 12.94
C LYS A 97 3.96 -11.39 11.60
N ILE A 98 3.30 -11.01 10.50
CA ILE A 98 3.86 -11.20 9.15
C ILE A 98 5.16 -10.42 8.98
N LEU A 99 5.20 -9.17 9.46
CA LEU A 99 6.42 -8.34 9.39
C LEU A 99 7.60 -8.99 10.13
N LYS A 100 7.35 -9.52 11.33
CA LYS A 100 8.37 -10.14 12.18
C LYS A 100 8.94 -11.41 11.56
N GLU A 101 8.08 -12.20 10.91
CA GLU A 101 8.50 -13.48 10.30
C GLU A 101 9.21 -13.26 8.94
N ASN A 102 9.15 -12.03 8.40
CA ASN A 102 9.68 -11.72 7.07
C ASN A 102 10.65 -10.53 7.08
N PRO A 103 11.64 -10.48 7.99
CA PRO A 103 12.47 -9.27 8.12
C PRO A 103 13.36 -8.98 6.90
N GLY A 104 13.56 -9.95 6.04
CA GLY A 104 14.46 -9.82 4.87
C GLY A 104 13.79 -9.39 3.58
N VAL A 105 12.46 -9.21 3.58
CA VAL A 105 11.71 -8.82 2.37
C VAL A 105 10.72 -7.72 2.70
N VAL A 106 10.31 -6.97 1.67
CA VAL A 106 9.34 -5.88 1.86
C VAL A 106 7.92 -6.45 1.95
N VAL A 107 7.18 -5.96 2.94
CA VAL A 107 5.75 -6.23 3.11
C VAL A 107 5.01 -4.93 2.78
N ILE A 108 4.17 -4.98 1.76
CA ILE A 108 3.34 -3.84 1.35
C ILE A 108 1.94 -4.04 1.94
N VAL A 109 1.44 -3.04 2.66
CA VAL A 109 0.06 -3.00 3.12
C VAL A 109 -0.66 -1.93 2.31
N ASP A 110 -1.56 -2.38 1.44
CA ASP A 110 -2.31 -1.49 0.55
C ASP A 110 -3.60 -1.05 1.24
N GLU A 111 -3.58 0.19 1.69
CA GLU A 111 -4.65 0.78 2.50
C GLU A 111 -5.56 1.72 1.68
N ALA A 112 -5.91 1.32 0.46
CA ALA A 112 -6.78 2.14 -0.39
C ALA A 112 -8.12 2.49 0.29
N TYR A 113 -8.59 1.66 1.22
CA TYR A 113 -9.90 1.81 1.86
C TYR A 113 -9.82 2.03 3.38
N ILE A 114 -8.64 2.25 3.95
CA ILE A 114 -8.46 2.33 5.41
C ILE A 114 -9.31 3.44 6.06
N ASP A 115 -9.52 4.54 5.33
CA ASP A 115 -10.26 5.68 5.87
C ASP A 115 -11.73 5.32 6.20
N PHE A 116 -12.28 4.32 5.51
CA PHE A 116 -13.66 3.87 5.74
C PHE A 116 -13.79 2.79 6.80
N ALA A 117 -12.67 2.24 7.24
CA ALA A 117 -12.68 1.08 8.14
C ALA A 117 -12.94 1.44 9.61
N GLY A 118 -12.69 2.69 10.01
CA GLY A 118 -12.74 3.07 11.42
C GLY A 118 -11.73 2.29 12.27
N LYS A 119 -10.61 1.88 11.65
CA LYS A 119 -9.59 1.04 12.26
C LYS A 119 -8.23 1.72 12.16
N PRO A 120 -7.27 1.33 13.01
CA PRO A 120 -5.92 1.92 12.93
C PRO A 120 -5.19 1.51 11.65
N SER A 121 -4.44 2.46 11.10
CA SER A 121 -3.59 2.26 9.93
C SER A 121 -2.27 1.58 10.31
N ALA A 122 -1.76 0.74 9.42
CA ALA A 122 -0.43 0.13 9.56
C ALA A 122 0.70 1.19 9.52
N VAL A 123 0.41 2.43 9.14
CA VAL A 123 1.40 3.53 9.26
C VAL A 123 1.96 3.64 10.68
N SER A 124 1.16 3.30 11.70
CA SER A 124 1.62 3.33 13.10
C SER A 124 2.79 2.35 13.37
N LEU A 125 3.03 1.40 12.47
CA LEU A 125 4.11 0.42 12.60
C LEU A 125 5.39 0.81 11.83
N VAL A 126 5.34 1.85 10.99
CA VAL A 126 6.43 2.18 10.05
C VAL A 126 7.75 2.47 10.76
N ASP A 127 7.72 3.14 11.91
CA ASP A 127 8.95 3.44 12.65
C ASP A 127 9.54 2.22 13.37
N ARG A 128 8.75 1.13 13.50
CA ARG A 128 9.19 -0.10 14.17
C ARG A 128 9.67 -1.17 13.17
N TYR A 129 9.23 -1.10 11.92
CA TYR A 129 9.49 -2.15 10.92
C TYR A 129 10.04 -1.55 9.63
N GLU A 130 11.35 -1.70 9.45
CA GLU A 130 12.05 -1.15 8.28
C GLU A 130 11.60 -1.78 6.95
N ASN A 131 10.96 -2.95 7.03
CA ASN A 131 10.48 -3.69 5.85
C ASN A 131 9.02 -3.39 5.51
N LEU A 132 8.36 -2.44 6.19
CA LEU A 132 6.96 -2.11 5.94
C LEU A 132 6.82 -0.93 4.99
N LEU A 133 6.00 -1.11 3.96
CA LEU A 133 5.57 -0.01 3.09
C LEU A 133 4.04 0.02 3.09
N VAL A 134 3.45 1.17 3.44
CA VAL A 134 1.99 1.34 3.46
C VAL A 134 1.59 2.23 2.30
N THR A 135 0.69 1.77 1.41
CA THR A 135 0.22 2.59 0.28
C THR A 135 -1.20 3.07 0.52
N GLN A 136 -1.50 4.29 0.08
CA GLN A 136 -2.82 4.89 0.20
C GLN A 136 -3.13 5.73 -1.04
N THR A 137 -4.39 6.17 -1.17
CA THR A 137 -4.83 6.89 -2.36
C THR A 137 -5.80 8.03 -2.00
N PHE A 138 -5.79 9.08 -2.80
CA PHE A 138 -6.79 10.14 -2.74
C PHE A 138 -8.05 9.79 -3.54
N SER A 139 -8.03 8.67 -4.28
CA SER A 139 -9.11 8.32 -5.20
C SER A 139 -10.41 7.92 -4.50
N LYS A 140 -10.33 7.51 -3.24
CA LYS A 140 -11.48 6.98 -2.49
C LYS A 140 -12.01 8.02 -1.50
N SER A 141 -11.45 8.07 -0.31
CA SER A 141 -11.95 8.93 0.79
C SER A 141 -11.81 10.43 0.51
N ARG A 142 -10.91 10.83 -0.37
CA ARG A 142 -10.76 12.23 -0.74
C ARG A 142 -11.55 12.60 -2.01
N SER A 143 -12.26 11.63 -2.60
CA SER A 143 -13.08 11.83 -3.81
C SER A 143 -12.31 12.41 -5.01
N MET A 144 -11.01 12.10 -5.11
CA MET A 144 -10.11 12.71 -6.08
C MET A 144 -9.56 11.71 -7.10
N ALA A 145 -10.39 10.74 -7.50
CA ALA A 145 -9.97 9.70 -8.45
C ALA A 145 -9.42 10.29 -9.76
N GLY A 146 -10.04 11.37 -10.25
CA GLY A 146 -9.62 12.03 -11.50
C GLY A 146 -8.34 12.84 -11.39
N VAL A 147 -7.91 13.19 -10.18
CA VAL A 147 -6.69 14.00 -9.96
C VAL A 147 -5.44 13.12 -9.96
N ARG A 148 -5.61 11.82 -9.74
CA ARG A 148 -4.54 10.81 -9.81
C ARG A 148 -3.43 11.05 -8.77
N ILE A 149 -3.75 10.96 -7.48
CA ILE A 149 -2.76 11.05 -6.41
C ILE A 149 -2.82 9.77 -5.56
N GLY A 150 -1.68 9.11 -5.43
CA GLY A 150 -1.46 8.03 -4.48
C GLY A 150 -0.13 8.25 -3.78
N PHE A 151 0.06 7.59 -2.66
CA PHE A 151 1.30 7.76 -1.92
C PHE A 151 1.65 6.49 -1.15
N ALA A 152 2.93 6.39 -0.78
CA ALA A 152 3.40 5.34 0.13
C ALA A 152 4.09 5.99 1.31
N ILE A 153 4.01 5.33 2.46
CA ILE A 153 4.71 5.72 3.69
C ILE A 153 5.55 4.51 4.12
N GLY A 154 6.81 4.74 4.42
CA GLY A 154 7.71 3.66 4.82
C GLY A 154 9.01 4.18 5.38
N ASN A 155 9.91 3.26 5.68
CA ASN A 155 11.26 3.61 6.07
C ASN A 155 11.92 4.47 4.97
N GLU A 156 12.67 5.47 5.37
CA GLU A 156 13.37 6.39 4.47
C GLU A 156 14.19 5.66 3.39
N ARG A 157 14.78 4.51 3.72
CA ARG A 157 15.55 3.70 2.75
C ARG A 157 14.64 3.13 1.65
N LEU A 158 13.45 2.64 2.00
CA LEU A 158 12.48 2.14 1.01
C LEU A 158 12.01 3.28 0.10
N ILE A 159 11.73 4.44 0.69
CA ILE A 159 11.28 5.60 -0.06
C ILE A 159 12.37 6.07 -1.04
N ARG A 160 13.63 6.05 -0.61
CA ARG A 160 14.75 6.43 -1.50
C ARG A 160 14.83 5.49 -2.72
N TRP A 161 14.68 4.18 -2.51
CA TRP A 161 14.72 3.22 -3.62
C TRP A 161 13.54 3.44 -4.60
N LEU A 162 12.35 3.76 -4.08
CA LEU A 162 11.22 4.12 -4.95
C LEU A 162 11.50 5.39 -5.75
N LEU A 163 12.13 6.39 -5.12
CA LEU A 163 12.49 7.63 -5.80
C LEU A 163 13.54 7.38 -6.89
N ASP A 164 14.53 6.51 -6.64
CA ASP A 164 15.53 6.16 -7.64
C ASP A 164 14.87 5.56 -8.89
N VAL A 165 13.91 4.65 -8.70
CA VAL A 165 13.15 4.07 -9.81
C VAL A 165 12.30 5.13 -10.50
N LYS A 166 11.56 5.94 -9.73
CA LYS A 166 10.72 7.01 -10.28
C LYS A 166 11.55 7.95 -11.16
N TYR A 167 12.70 8.39 -10.67
CA TYR A 167 13.54 9.36 -11.40
C TYR A 167 14.17 8.73 -12.66
N SER A 168 14.24 7.40 -12.71
CA SER A 168 14.72 6.70 -13.90
C SER A 168 13.65 6.62 -14.99
N PHE A 169 12.37 6.76 -14.64
CA PHE A 169 11.25 6.70 -15.58
C PHE A 169 10.70 8.08 -15.94
N ASN A 170 10.24 8.81 -14.92
CA ASN A 170 9.56 10.10 -15.12
C ASN A 170 9.63 10.89 -13.81
N SER A 171 10.54 11.85 -13.78
CA SER A 171 10.80 12.65 -12.57
C SER A 171 9.62 13.55 -12.19
N TYR A 172 8.83 14.01 -13.16
CA TYR A 172 7.83 15.06 -12.98
C TYR A 172 6.42 14.51 -13.24
N THR A 173 6.02 13.49 -12.49
CA THR A 173 4.78 12.76 -12.75
C THR A 173 3.52 13.53 -12.36
N LEU A 174 3.59 14.35 -11.30
CA LEU A 174 2.41 15.09 -10.82
C LEU A 174 2.34 16.47 -11.48
N SER A 175 1.16 16.82 -11.99
CA SER A 175 0.94 18.17 -12.54
C SER A 175 0.86 19.19 -11.39
N ALA A 176 1.12 20.46 -11.71
CA ALA A 176 0.98 21.54 -10.73
C ALA A 176 -0.45 21.60 -10.18
N LEU A 177 -1.45 21.33 -11.01
CA LEU A 177 -2.84 21.29 -10.56
C LEU A 177 -3.08 20.16 -9.58
N ALA A 178 -2.54 18.96 -9.84
CA ALA A 178 -2.68 17.84 -8.92
C ALA A 178 -2.03 18.18 -7.56
N ILE A 179 -0.85 18.79 -7.58
CA ILE A 179 -0.16 19.17 -6.34
C ILE A 179 -1.02 20.18 -5.55
N LEU A 180 -1.53 21.20 -6.23
CA LEU A 180 -2.36 22.22 -5.57
C LEU A 180 -3.63 21.60 -4.98
N CYS A 181 -4.36 20.82 -5.78
CA CYS A 181 -5.60 20.18 -5.32
C CYS A 181 -5.34 19.20 -4.17
N GLY A 182 -4.27 18.41 -4.29
CA GLY A 182 -3.91 17.46 -3.24
C GLY A 182 -3.57 18.13 -1.92
N THR A 183 -2.80 19.22 -1.99
CA THR A 183 -2.47 20.00 -0.80
C THR A 183 -3.75 20.52 -0.13
N LYS A 184 -4.66 21.11 -0.92
CA LYS A 184 -5.92 21.62 -0.36
C LYS A 184 -6.78 20.50 0.22
N ALA A 185 -6.80 19.32 -0.41
CA ALA A 185 -7.56 18.18 0.09
C ALA A 185 -7.01 17.66 1.43
N VAL A 186 -5.70 17.76 1.64
CA VAL A 186 -5.09 17.36 2.93
C VAL A 186 -5.48 18.36 4.03
N GLU A 187 -5.55 19.64 3.68
CA GLU A 187 -5.92 20.72 4.61
C GLU A 187 -7.43 20.72 4.98
N ASP A 188 -8.27 20.16 4.09
CA ASP A 188 -9.73 20.17 4.27
C ASP A 188 -10.21 18.98 5.11
N GLU A 189 -9.99 19.08 6.40
CA GLU A 189 -10.40 18.03 7.34
C GLU A 189 -11.93 17.92 7.41
N THR A 190 -12.63 19.05 7.24
CA THR A 190 -14.10 19.07 7.30
C THR A 190 -14.70 18.20 6.20
N TYR A 191 -14.25 18.39 4.96
CA TYR A 191 -14.71 17.56 3.84
C TYR A 191 -14.32 16.09 4.06
N PHE A 192 -13.13 15.87 4.49
CA PHE A 192 -12.64 14.50 4.71
C PHE A 192 -13.52 13.76 5.71
N GLN A 193 -13.87 14.40 6.80
CA GLN A 193 -14.76 13.80 7.80
C GLN A 193 -16.17 13.53 7.26
N UNK A 194 -16.48 14.24 6.38
CA UNK A 194 -17.72 14.08 5.76
C UNK A 194 -17.76 12.93 4.86
N UNK A 195 -16.66 12.61 4.35
CA UNK A 195 -16.54 11.54 3.47
C UNK A 195 -16.34 10.23 4.15
N UNK A 196 -15.98 10.27 5.29
CA UNK A 196 -15.79 9.17 6.07
C UNK A 196 -16.93 8.85 6.90
N UNK A 197 -17.79 9.57 7.01
CA UNK A 197 -18.96 9.38 7.71
C UNK A 197 -19.73 8.40 6.99
N PRO A 198 -20.53 7.52 7.94
CA PRO A 198 -21.44 6.57 7.32
C PRO A 198 -22.63 7.25 6.66
N TRP A 199 -22.91 6.87 5.46
CA TRP A 199 -24.02 7.44 4.69
C TRP A 199 -25.39 6.82 5.08
N PHE A 200 -25.40 5.94 6.12
CA PHE A 200 -26.60 5.26 6.61
C PHE A 200 -26.63 5.19 8.13
#